data_dc1f18fe91eed94a3ca61718435a8475
#
_entry.id   dc1f18fe91eed94a3ca61718435a8475
#
_cell.length_a   1.000
_cell.length_b   1.000
_cell.length_c   1.000
_cell.angle_alpha   90.00
_cell.angle_beta   90.00
_cell.angle_gamma   90.00
#
_symmetry.space_group_name_H-M   'P 1'
#
loop_
_entity.id
_entity.type
_entity.pdbx_description
1 polymer ?
#
loop_
_entity_poly.entity_id
_entity_poly.type
_entity_poly.pdbx_seq_one_letter_code
_entity_poly.pdbx_strand_id
1 'polypeptide(L)'
;MNSYQAYRADLQILRGVSVLLVFLYHLKIPGFQNGLLGVDIFFVLSGFLMATLADKVSPLEFYSRRLKRLLPAYLVVIFFTTLIVIIITIPSDSNQRSDRIFYDLLALSNISFWNENSYFESNAFRPLLNLWSLAVELQFYLLAPFILPFLNRRKLLLGLVTLLSLLGSMALLTISPKTSFFMLPTRLWEFLFGAFAAWYLVRNNKPKVCLLISLPAALCLFF
;
A
#
# COMPACT_ATOMS: atom_id res chain seq x y z
N MET A 1 3.54 1.79 32.77
CA MET A 1 2.59 1.71 31.62
C MET A 1 2.88 2.87 30.70
N ASN A 2 3.51 2.61 29.54
CA ASN A 2 4.04 3.65 28.66
C ASN A 2 2.93 4.36 27.89
N SER A 3 2.86 5.68 28.04
CA SER A 3 1.93 6.62 27.41
C SER A 3 2.00 6.69 25.86
N TYR A 4 2.75 5.83 25.20
CA TYR A 4 2.92 5.79 23.74
C TYR A 4 1.87 4.92 22.99
N GLN A 5 0.92 4.34 23.68
CA GLN A 5 -0.23 3.66 23.10
C GLN A 5 -1.51 4.51 23.13
N ALA A 6 -1.40 5.81 23.31
CA ALA A 6 -2.55 6.67 23.14
C ALA A 6 -3.11 6.46 21.72
N TYR A 7 -4.38 6.05 21.68
CA TYR A 7 -5.16 5.92 20.45
C TYR A 7 -5.03 7.20 19.62
N ARG A 8 -4.40 7.11 18.46
CA ARG A 8 -4.21 8.23 17.55
C ARG A 8 -5.40 8.32 16.61
N ALA A 9 -6.41 9.08 17.04
CA ALA A 9 -7.63 9.31 16.27
C ALA A 9 -7.34 9.96 14.90
N ASP A 10 -6.34 10.85 14.83
CA ASP A 10 -5.89 11.51 13.59
C ASP A 10 -5.48 10.50 12.50
N LEU A 11 -4.70 9.48 12.85
CA LEU A 11 -4.29 8.43 11.91
C LEU A 11 -5.46 7.56 11.46
N GLN A 12 -6.39 7.27 12.36
CA GLN A 12 -7.58 6.48 12.02
C GLN A 12 -8.52 7.25 11.09
N ILE A 13 -8.72 8.53 11.34
CA ILE A 13 -9.50 9.40 10.45
C ILE A 13 -8.88 9.44 9.06
N LEU A 14 -7.55 9.67 8.96
CA LEU A 14 -6.86 9.69 7.67
C LEU A 14 -6.99 8.35 6.91
N ARG A 15 -6.89 7.22 7.61
CA ARG A 15 -7.12 5.91 6.99
C ARG A 15 -8.56 5.75 6.50
N GLY A 16 -9.54 6.18 7.29
CA GLY A 16 -10.94 6.18 6.89
C GLY A 16 -11.20 7.05 5.66
N VAL A 17 -10.65 8.26 5.63
CA VAL A 17 -10.73 9.17 4.48
C VAL A 17 -10.06 8.54 3.25
N SER A 18 -8.89 7.94 3.39
CA SER A 18 -8.17 7.27 2.28
C SER A 18 -9.01 6.16 1.65
N VAL A 19 -9.62 5.31 2.47
CA VAL A 19 -10.51 4.24 2.00
C VAL A 19 -11.76 4.81 1.33
N LEU A 20 -12.34 5.86 1.92
CA LEU A 20 -13.53 6.50 1.36
C LEU A 20 -13.25 7.12 -0.02
N LEU A 21 -12.11 7.78 -0.19
CA LEU A 21 -11.68 8.35 -1.49
C LEU A 21 -11.57 7.25 -2.56
N VAL A 22 -10.92 6.15 -2.26
CA VAL A 22 -10.79 5.01 -3.19
C VAL A 22 -12.16 4.39 -3.51
N PHE A 23 -13.03 4.27 -2.52
CA PHE A 23 -14.38 3.74 -2.70
C PHE A 23 -15.22 4.62 -3.62
N LEU A 24 -15.25 5.94 -3.37
CA LEU A 24 -15.99 6.92 -4.18
C LEU A 24 -15.46 6.98 -5.62
N TYR A 25 -14.15 6.84 -5.83
CA TYR A 25 -13.54 6.71 -7.15
C TYR A 25 -14.08 5.51 -7.92
N HIS A 26 -14.12 4.32 -7.29
CA HIS A 26 -14.62 3.12 -7.94
C HIS A 26 -16.12 3.16 -8.23
N LEU A 27 -16.88 3.91 -7.44
CA LEU A 27 -18.30 4.20 -7.74
C LEU A 27 -18.49 5.25 -8.84
N LYS A 28 -17.38 5.79 -9.41
CA LYS A 28 -17.41 6.82 -10.46
C LYS A 28 -18.21 8.07 -10.07
N ILE A 29 -18.19 8.45 -8.77
CA ILE A 29 -18.91 9.63 -8.30
C ILE A 29 -18.23 10.90 -8.82
N PRO A 30 -18.98 11.84 -9.43
CA PRO A 30 -18.43 13.09 -9.92
C PRO A 30 -17.70 13.86 -8.80
N GLY A 31 -16.52 14.42 -9.10
CA GLY A 31 -15.67 15.13 -8.12
C GLY A 31 -14.62 14.22 -7.44
N PHE A 32 -14.66 12.90 -7.61
CA PHE A 32 -13.71 11.96 -7.00
C PHE A 32 -12.83 11.24 -8.02
N GLN A 33 -12.56 11.86 -9.19
CA GLN A 33 -11.72 11.28 -10.25
C GLN A 33 -10.30 10.94 -9.76
N ASN A 34 -9.76 11.72 -8.83
CA ASN A 34 -8.44 11.53 -8.24
C ASN A 34 -8.49 10.70 -6.93
N GLY A 35 -9.56 9.95 -6.68
CA GLY A 35 -9.72 9.18 -5.45
C GLY A 35 -8.69 8.05 -5.28
N LEU A 36 -7.97 7.65 -6.34
CA LEU A 36 -6.81 6.74 -6.25
C LEU A 36 -5.69 7.27 -5.35
N LEU A 37 -5.58 8.61 -5.16
CA LEU A 37 -4.68 9.21 -4.16
C LEU A 37 -4.87 8.66 -2.75
N GLY A 38 -6.05 8.11 -2.45
CA GLY A 38 -6.29 7.40 -1.20
C GLY A 38 -5.35 6.21 -0.98
N VAL A 39 -4.89 5.53 -2.06
CA VAL A 39 -3.91 4.45 -1.96
C VAL A 39 -2.55 5.00 -1.54
N ASP A 40 -2.11 6.10 -2.14
CA ASP A 40 -0.81 6.73 -1.84
C ASP A 40 -0.77 7.23 -0.40
N ILE A 41 -1.85 7.89 0.06
CA ILE A 41 -2.01 8.30 1.47
C ILE A 41 -1.94 7.05 2.38
N PHE A 42 -2.56 5.95 1.98
CA PHE A 42 -2.55 4.71 2.75
C PHE A 42 -1.15 4.10 2.86
N PHE A 43 -0.34 4.13 1.79
CA PHE A 43 1.05 3.68 1.79
C PHE A 43 1.93 4.54 2.70
N VAL A 44 1.77 5.87 2.66
CA VAL A 44 2.48 6.78 3.57
C VAL A 44 2.10 6.51 5.03
N LEU A 45 0.81 6.31 5.33
CA LEU A 45 0.36 5.96 6.68
C LEU A 45 0.90 4.60 7.14
N SER A 46 0.96 3.61 6.25
CA SER A 46 1.54 2.30 6.54
C SER A 46 3.03 2.43 6.84
N GLY A 47 3.79 3.18 6.04
CA GLY A 47 5.20 3.47 6.30
C GLY A 47 5.43 4.17 7.64
N PHE A 48 4.60 5.16 7.96
CA PHE A 48 4.63 5.85 9.26
C PHE A 48 4.44 4.89 10.43
N LEU A 49 3.41 4.06 10.37
CA LEU A 49 3.10 3.10 11.43
C LEU A 49 4.18 2.03 11.57
N MET A 50 4.73 1.55 10.44
CA MET A 50 5.80 0.54 10.48
C MET A 50 7.07 1.13 11.08
N ALA A 51 7.46 2.34 10.71
CA ALA A 51 8.64 3.00 11.25
C ALA A 51 8.55 3.27 12.77
N THR A 52 7.33 3.51 13.28
CA THR A 52 7.13 3.69 14.73
C THR A 52 7.18 2.38 15.52
N LEU A 53 7.03 1.24 14.87
CA LEU A 53 6.97 -0.09 15.48
C LEU A 53 8.27 -0.88 15.29
N ALA A 54 8.93 -0.74 14.15
CA ALA A 54 10.05 -1.57 13.73
C ALA A 54 11.22 -1.59 14.73
N ASP A 55 11.46 -0.47 15.43
CA ASP A 55 12.53 -0.37 16.45
C ASP A 55 12.08 -0.85 17.85
N LYS A 56 10.80 -1.20 18.04
CA LYS A 56 10.22 -1.46 19.38
C LYS A 56 9.88 -2.91 19.65
N VAL A 57 9.75 -3.72 18.61
CA VAL A 57 9.32 -5.11 18.71
C VAL A 57 10.25 -6.02 17.91
N SER A 58 10.35 -7.30 18.29
CA SER A 58 11.09 -8.28 17.50
C SER A 58 10.42 -8.52 16.13
N PRO A 59 11.18 -8.94 15.11
CA PRO A 59 10.59 -9.24 13.79
C PRO A 59 9.44 -10.26 13.85
N LEU A 60 9.56 -11.29 14.68
CA LEU A 60 8.53 -12.31 14.84
C LEU A 60 7.24 -11.73 15.43
N GLU A 61 7.36 -10.89 16.45
CA GLU A 61 6.23 -10.20 17.07
C GLU A 61 5.59 -9.20 16.10
N PHE A 62 6.40 -8.50 15.32
CA PHE A 62 5.95 -7.60 14.27
C PHE A 62 5.07 -8.34 13.26
N TYR A 63 5.54 -9.47 12.72
CA TYR A 63 4.77 -10.27 11.77
C TYR A 63 3.49 -10.84 12.40
N SER A 64 3.58 -11.41 13.60
CA SER A 64 2.41 -11.95 14.29
C SER A 64 1.29 -10.91 14.45
N ARG A 65 1.63 -9.70 14.89
CA ARG A 65 0.67 -8.61 15.05
C ARG A 65 0.04 -8.17 13.73
N ARG A 66 0.81 -8.16 12.62
CA ARG A 66 0.32 -7.74 11.31
C ARG A 66 -0.50 -8.81 10.62
N LEU A 67 -0.05 -10.05 10.63
CA LEU A 67 -0.78 -11.17 10.06
C LEU A 67 -2.13 -11.38 10.75
N LYS A 68 -2.16 -11.39 12.08
CA LYS A 68 -3.43 -11.50 12.83
C LYS A 68 -4.44 -10.42 12.47
N ARG A 69 -3.98 -9.23 12.08
CA ARG A 69 -4.85 -8.11 11.72
C ARG A 69 -5.33 -8.16 10.27
N LEU A 70 -4.44 -8.52 9.33
CA LEU A 70 -4.71 -8.39 7.89
C LEU A 70 -5.20 -9.71 7.28
N LEU A 71 -4.59 -10.83 7.66
CA LEU A 71 -4.81 -12.13 7.04
C LEU A 71 -6.27 -12.61 7.10
N PRO A 72 -7.02 -12.47 8.23
CA PRO A 72 -8.40 -12.92 8.26
C PRO A 72 -9.28 -12.20 7.25
N ALA A 73 -9.23 -10.87 7.20
CA ALA A 73 -10.01 -10.09 6.25
C ALA A 73 -9.58 -10.37 4.80
N TYR A 74 -8.28 -10.50 4.56
CA TYR A 74 -7.71 -10.82 3.25
C TYR A 74 -8.23 -12.16 2.71
N LEU A 75 -8.15 -13.22 3.51
CA LEU A 75 -8.62 -14.56 3.12
C LEU A 75 -10.13 -14.59 2.92
N VAL A 76 -10.91 -13.90 3.76
CA VAL A 76 -12.37 -13.80 3.61
C VAL A 76 -12.73 -13.15 2.29
N VAL A 77 -12.07 -12.03 1.92
CA VAL A 77 -12.32 -11.36 0.64
C VAL A 77 -11.99 -12.29 -0.53
N ILE A 78 -10.81 -12.92 -0.55
CA ILE A 78 -10.45 -13.87 -1.62
C ILE A 78 -11.46 -15.00 -1.72
N PHE A 79 -11.79 -15.64 -0.60
CA PHE A 79 -12.69 -16.78 -0.57
C PHE A 79 -14.08 -16.42 -1.14
N PHE A 80 -14.73 -15.40 -0.62
CA PHE A 80 -16.07 -15.03 -1.06
C PHE A 80 -16.09 -14.50 -2.48
N THR A 81 -15.10 -13.69 -2.86
CA THR A 81 -15.03 -13.18 -4.25
C THR A 81 -14.79 -14.32 -5.22
N THR A 82 -13.89 -15.25 -4.92
CA THR A 82 -13.64 -16.43 -5.77
C THR A 82 -14.88 -17.30 -5.88
N LEU A 83 -15.58 -17.54 -4.77
CA LEU A 83 -16.83 -18.31 -4.76
C LEU A 83 -17.91 -17.67 -5.66
N ILE A 84 -18.12 -16.36 -5.53
CA ILE A 84 -19.06 -15.60 -6.35
C ILE A 84 -18.67 -15.67 -7.85
N VAL A 85 -17.38 -15.51 -8.14
CA VAL A 85 -16.89 -15.58 -9.53
C VAL A 85 -17.11 -16.97 -10.13
N ILE A 86 -16.87 -18.05 -9.39
CA ILE A 86 -17.11 -19.41 -9.85
C ILE A 86 -18.61 -19.64 -10.16
N ILE A 87 -19.51 -19.07 -9.35
CA ILE A 87 -20.94 -19.23 -9.54
C ILE A 87 -21.46 -18.43 -10.77
N ILE A 88 -20.92 -17.22 -10.98
CA ILE A 88 -21.44 -16.30 -12.02
C ILE A 88 -20.78 -16.52 -13.38
N THR A 89 -19.52 -16.97 -13.44
CA THR A 89 -18.78 -17.06 -14.71
C THR A 89 -18.77 -18.48 -15.27
N ILE A 90 -18.92 -18.54 -16.61
CA ILE A 90 -18.85 -19.82 -17.36
C ILE A 90 -17.43 -20.40 -17.35
N PRO A 91 -17.24 -21.75 -17.38
CA PRO A 91 -15.95 -22.42 -17.14
C PRO A 91 -14.86 -22.22 -18.21
N SER A 92 -15.05 -21.39 -19.23
CA SER A 92 -14.15 -21.31 -20.40
C SER A 92 -12.69 -20.97 -20.11
N ASP A 93 -12.38 -20.33 -18.93
CA ASP A 93 -11.04 -19.82 -18.63
C ASP A 93 -10.47 -20.36 -17.30
N SER A 94 -10.66 -21.66 -17.03
CA SER A 94 -10.30 -22.27 -15.75
C SER A 94 -8.81 -22.17 -15.40
N ASN A 95 -7.91 -22.30 -16.36
CA ASN A 95 -6.45 -22.29 -16.12
C ASN A 95 -5.96 -20.88 -15.69
N GLN A 96 -6.34 -19.85 -16.43
CA GLN A 96 -5.97 -18.45 -16.07
C GLN A 96 -6.55 -18.05 -14.72
N ARG A 97 -7.72 -18.56 -14.36
CA ARG A 97 -8.36 -18.30 -13.07
C ARG A 97 -7.60 -18.93 -11.91
N SER A 98 -7.16 -20.19 -12.09
CA SER A 98 -6.38 -20.90 -11.07
C SER A 98 -5.06 -20.20 -10.76
N ASP A 99 -4.36 -19.75 -11.80
CA ASP A 99 -3.11 -19.01 -11.66
C ASP A 99 -3.30 -17.69 -10.91
N ARG A 100 -4.36 -16.95 -11.22
CA ARG A 100 -4.67 -15.68 -10.51
C ARG A 100 -4.95 -15.90 -9.03
N ILE A 101 -5.78 -16.88 -8.67
CA ILE A 101 -6.07 -17.20 -7.27
C ILE A 101 -4.77 -17.56 -6.52
N PHE A 102 -3.86 -18.28 -7.16
CA PHE A 102 -2.57 -18.60 -6.58
C PHE A 102 -1.72 -17.36 -6.29
N TYR A 103 -1.63 -16.43 -7.25
CA TYR A 103 -0.95 -15.14 -7.03
C TYR A 103 -1.62 -14.33 -5.91
N ASP A 104 -2.94 -14.30 -5.87
CA ASP A 104 -3.69 -13.60 -4.82
C ASP A 104 -3.41 -14.20 -3.45
N LEU A 105 -3.43 -15.53 -3.30
CA LEU A 105 -3.14 -16.20 -2.03
C LEU A 105 -1.70 -15.95 -1.53
N LEU A 106 -0.75 -15.79 -2.45
CA LEU A 106 0.65 -15.48 -2.12
C LEU A 106 0.91 -13.98 -1.91
N ALA A 107 -0.12 -13.12 -1.96
CA ALA A 107 0.02 -11.67 -1.94
C ALA A 107 0.92 -11.13 -3.06
N LEU A 108 0.81 -11.72 -4.24
CA LEU A 108 1.52 -11.36 -5.47
C LEU A 108 0.57 -10.84 -6.56
N SER A 109 -0.64 -10.41 -6.18
CA SER A 109 -1.65 -9.86 -7.11
C SER A 109 -1.09 -8.75 -7.99
N ASN A 110 -0.25 -7.88 -7.43
CA ASN A 110 0.41 -6.82 -8.17
C ASN A 110 1.30 -7.34 -9.32
N ILE A 111 1.98 -8.47 -9.13
CA ILE A 111 2.82 -9.11 -10.17
C ILE A 111 1.93 -9.75 -11.23
N SER A 112 0.84 -10.43 -10.83
CA SER A 112 -0.13 -10.99 -11.76
C SER A 112 -0.70 -9.89 -12.68
N PHE A 113 -1.15 -8.78 -12.12
CA PHE A 113 -1.70 -7.66 -12.87
C PHE A 113 -0.64 -6.90 -13.69
N TRP A 114 0.60 -6.87 -13.25
CA TRP A 114 1.70 -6.33 -14.04
C TRP A 114 1.97 -7.15 -15.29
N ASN A 115 1.93 -8.48 -15.22
CA ASN A 115 2.10 -9.38 -16.36
C ASN A 115 0.93 -9.27 -17.35
N GLU A 116 -0.28 -9.02 -16.85
CA GLU A 116 -1.47 -8.82 -17.67
C GLU A 116 -1.60 -7.34 -18.06
N ASN A 117 -2.06 -7.02 -19.28
CA ASN A 117 -2.36 -5.63 -19.69
C ASN A 117 -3.63 -5.05 -19.03
N SER A 118 -3.92 -5.46 -17.84
CA SER A 118 -5.26 -5.51 -17.29
C SER A 118 -5.80 -4.26 -16.64
N TYR A 119 -4.97 -3.41 -16.09
CA TYR A 119 -5.47 -2.19 -15.43
C TYR A 119 -5.90 -1.14 -16.45
N PHE A 120 -5.25 -1.15 -17.61
CA PHE A 120 -5.49 -0.17 -18.69
C PHE A 120 -6.46 -0.66 -19.77
N GLU A 121 -6.86 -1.94 -19.75
CA GLU A 121 -7.85 -2.52 -20.66
C GLU A 121 -9.23 -2.58 -19.99
N SER A 122 -10.17 -1.80 -20.48
CA SER A 122 -11.46 -1.51 -19.84
C SER A 122 -12.50 -2.63 -19.80
N ASN A 123 -12.27 -3.79 -20.43
CA ASN A 123 -13.34 -4.75 -20.73
C ASN A 123 -13.28 -6.10 -20.00
N ALA A 124 -12.28 -6.37 -19.15
CA ALA A 124 -12.21 -7.65 -18.46
C ALA A 124 -12.76 -7.56 -17.03
N PHE A 125 -13.65 -8.48 -16.67
CA PHE A 125 -14.19 -8.60 -15.31
C PHE A 125 -13.10 -9.11 -14.35
N ARG A 126 -12.66 -8.26 -13.38
CA ARG A 126 -11.53 -8.51 -12.49
C ARG A 126 -11.85 -8.09 -11.05
N PRO A 127 -12.62 -8.87 -10.36
CA PRO A 127 -13.15 -8.51 -9.04
C PRO A 127 -12.08 -8.36 -7.94
N LEU A 128 -10.92 -9.03 -8.08
CA LEU A 128 -9.80 -8.96 -7.13
C LEU A 128 -8.70 -7.95 -7.52
N LEU A 129 -8.95 -7.14 -8.57
CA LEU A 129 -7.97 -6.16 -9.04
C LEU A 129 -7.45 -5.26 -7.91
N ASN A 130 -8.33 -4.81 -7.02
CA ASN A 130 -7.98 -3.90 -5.93
C ASN A 130 -7.03 -4.51 -4.87
N LEU A 131 -6.79 -5.83 -4.90
CA LEU A 131 -5.82 -6.48 -4.01
C LEU A 131 -4.36 -6.15 -4.35
N TRP A 132 -4.08 -5.57 -5.54
CA TRP A 132 -2.72 -5.18 -5.90
C TRP A 132 -2.05 -4.27 -4.88
N SER A 133 -2.77 -3.27 -4.37
CA SER A 133 -2.22 -2.34 -3.39
C SER A 133 -1.94 -3.00 -2.04
N LEU A 134 -2.81 -3.92 -1.62
CA LEU A 134 -2.59 -4.70 -0.41
C LEU A 134 -1.42 -5.69 -0.57
N ALA A 135 -1.21 -6.25 -1.78
CA ALA A 135 -0.05 -7.07 -2.08
C ALA A 135 1.26 -6.27 -1.96
N VAL A 136 1.33 -5.06 -2.52
CA VAL A 136 2.47 -4.15 -2.36
C VAL A 136 2.71 -3.81 -0.88
N GLU A 137 1.65 -3.55 -0.11
CA GLU A 137 1.75 -3.29 1.32
C GLU A 137 2.31 -4.50 2.09
N LEU A 138 1.84 -5.71 1.81
CA LEU A 138 2.33 -6.94 2.44
C LEU A 138 3.81 -7.22 2.10
N GLN A 139 4.22 -6.98 0.85
CA GLN A 139 5.63 -7.06 0.44
C GLN A 139 6.49 -6.06 1.22
N PHE A 140 6.00 -4.81 1.38
CA PHE A 140 6.69 -3.83 2.22
C PHE A 140 6.79 -4.31 3.67
N TYR A 141 5.72 -4.87 4.24
CA TYR A 141 5.74 -5.39 5.62
C TYR A 141 6.74 -6.53 5.81
N LEU A 142 6.96 -7.35 4.78
CA LEU A 142 7.98 -8.39 4.83
C LEU A 142 9.39 -7.81 5.00
N LEU A 143 9.66 -6.68 4.35
CA LEU A 143 10.96 -6.02 4.37
C LEU A 143 11.13 -5.05 5.56
N ALA A 144 10.04 -4.46 6.04
CA ALA A 144 10.03 -3.36 7.00
C ALA A 144 10.85 -3.61 8.28
N PRO A 145 10.73 -4.77 8.99
CA PRO A 145 11.45 -4.98 10.25
C PRO A 145 12.97 -5.08 10.09
N PHE A 146 13.47 -5.29 8.88
CA PHE A 146 14.91 -5.33 8.59
C PHE A 146 15.41 -4.00 8.03
N ILE A 147 14.67 -3.41 7.12
CA ILE A 147 15.09 -2.20 6.39
C ILE A 147 14.88 -0.95 7.24
N LEU A 148 13.74 -0.81 7.93
CA LEU A 148 13.42 0.42 8.65
C LEU A 148 14.36 0.71 9.83
N PRO A 149 14.73 -0.25 10.71
CA PRO A 149 15.70 0.02 11.77
C PRO A 149 17.05 0.47 11.24
N PHE A 150 17.51 -0.10 10.12
CA PHE A 150 18.74 0.28 9.46
C PHE A 150 18.66 1.70 8.87
N LEU A 151 17.61 2.01 8.11
CA LEU A 151 17.40 3.32 7.51
C LEU A 151 17.12 4.41 8.56
N ASN A 152 16.39 4.08 9.63
CA ASN A 152 16.10 5.00 10.72
C ASN A 152 17.36 5.51 11.42
N ARG A 153 18.42 4.73 11.44
CA ARG A 153 19.74 5.13 11.99
C ARG A 153 20.55 5.97 11.00
N ARG A 154 20.27 5.90 9.69
CA ARG A 154 21.04 6.52 8.61
C ARG A 154 20.16 7.43 7.76
N LYS A 155 19.84 8.63 8.25
CA LYS A 155 18.87 9.55 7.63
C LYS A 155 19.23 9.99 6.20
N LEU A 156 20.52 10.16 5.93
CA LEU A 156 20.97 10.45 4.57
C LEU A 156 20.61 9.31 3.62
N LEU A 157 20.85 8.06 4.05
CA LEU A 157 20.51 6.88 3.26
C LEU A 157 18.99 6.74 3.09
N LEU A 158 18.20 7.00 4.13
CA LEU A 158 16.73 7.04 4.03
C LEU A 158 16.30 8.06 2.96
N GLY A 159 16.83 9.28 2.99
CA GLY A 159 16.56 10.31 1.99
C GLY A 159 16.97 9.91 0.58
N LEU A 160 18.17 9.33 0.43
CA LEU A 160 18.67 8.86 -0.87
C LEU A 160 17.80 7.75 -1.46
N VAL A 161 17.44 6.74 -0.68
CA VAL A 161 16.58 5.64 -1.16
C VAL A 161 15.19 6.14 -1.52
N THR A 162 14.63 7.07 -0.73
CA THR A 162 13.35 7.71 -1.05
C THR A 162 13.42 8.47 -2.36
N LEU A 163 14.47 9.28 -2.56
CA LEU A 163 14.67 10.05 -3.79
C LEU A 163 14.89 9.14 -5.00
N LEU A 164 15.69 8.09 -4.87
CA LEU A 164 15.93 7.13 -5.96
C LEU A 164 14.65 6.39 -6.36
N SER A 165 13.84 5.98 -5.38
CA SER A 165 12.55 5.34 -5.66
C SER A 165 11.58 6.31 -6.37
N LEU A 166 11.53 7.57 -5.94
CA LEU A 166 10.70 8.61 -6.57
C LEU A 166 11.16 8.88 -8.00
N LEU A 167 12.46 9.14 -8.22
CA LEU A 167 13.01 9.39 -9.56
C LEU A 167 12.84 8.18 -10.48
N GLY A 168 13.01 6.96 -9.96
CA GLY A 168 12.76 5.72 -10.69
C GLY A 168 11.29 5.58 -11.07
N SER A 169 10.35 5.93 -10.18
CA SER A 169 8.92 5.97 -10.48
C SER A 169 8.63 6.96 -11.62
N MET A 170 9.16 8.18 -11.53
CA MET A 170 8.97 9.22 -12.57
C MET A 170 9.55 8.79 -13.93
N ALA A 171 10.75 8.23 -13.94
CA ALA A 171 11.38 7.74 -15.17
C ALA A 171 10.59 6.60 -15.81
N LEU A 172 10.06 5.68 -15.00
CA LEU A 172 9.29 4.54 -15.49
C LEU A 172 7.86 4.91 -15.91
N LEU A 173 7.31 6.04 -15.49
CA LEU A 173 6.01 6.52 -16.00
C LEU A 173 5.99 6.69 -17.50
N THR A 174 7.10 7.14 -18.11
CA THR A 174 7.21 7.34 -19.55
C THR A 174 7.56 6.06 -20.33
N ILE A 175 8.29 5.13 -19.70
CA ILE A 175 8.81 3.91 -20.34
C ILE A 175 7.84 2.74 -20.14
N SER A 176 7.38 2.56 -18.93
CA SER A 176 6.49 1.45 -18.52
C SER A 176 5.58 1.90 -17.37
N PRO A 177 4.45 2.57 -17.66
CA PRO A 177 3.50 3.04 -16.64
C PRO A 177 3.05 1.94 -15.68
N LYS A 178 2.88 0.71 -16.19
CA LYS A 178 2.52 -0.45 -15.37
C LYS A 178 3.57 -0.76 -14.29
N THR A 179 4.85 -0.75 -14.66
CA THR A 179 5.94 -1.01 -13.72
C THR A 179 5.97 0.06 -12.64
N SER A 180 5.80 1.33 -13.03
CA SER A 180 5.70 2.43 -12.09
C SER A 180 4.52 2.27 -11.12
N PHE A 181 3.39 1.75 -11.59
CA PHE A 181 2.16 1.65 -10.82
C PHE A 181 2.13 0.43 -9.89
N PHE A 182 2.53 -0.77 -10.36
CA PHE A 182 2.34 -2.03 -9.64
C PHE A 182 3.53 -2.49 -8.78
N MET A 183 4.75 -2.00 -9.05
CA MET A 183 5.93 -2.55 -8.41
C MET A 183 6.29 -1.84 -7.10
N LEU A 184 6.65 -2.62 -6.08
CA LEU A 184 7.08 -2.08 -4.79
C LEU A 184 8.28 -1.11 -4.88
N PRO A 185 9.35 -1.35 -5.67
CA PRO A 185 10.49 -0.43 -5.73
C PRO A 185 10.12 0.99 -6.16
N THR A 186 9.14 1.13 -7.05
CA THR A 186 8.66 2.41 -7.59
C THR A 186 7.64 3.10 -6.68
N ARG A 187 7.03 2.36 -5.75
CA ARG A 187 6.10 2.84 -4.72
C ARG A 187 6.76 2.99 -3.34
N LEU A 188 8.01 2.52 -3.20
CA LEU A 188 8.72 2.50 -1.93
C LEU A 188 8.88 3.90 -1.32
N TRP A 189 9.02 4.94 -2.15
CA TRP A 189 9.14 6.33 -1.71
C TRP A 189 7.95 6.79 -0.85
N GLU A 190 6.75 6.32 -1.10
CA GLU A 190 5.54 6.66 -0.31
C GLU A 190 5.67 6.11 1.13
N PHE A 191 6.05 4.85 1.26
CA PHE A 191 6.29 4.23 2.56
C PHE A 191 7.46 4.88 3.32
N LEU A 192 8.57 5.16 2.62
CA LEU A 192 9.74 5.78 3.23
C LEU A 192 9.50 7.24 3.59
N PHE A 193 8.65 7.95 2.84
CA PHE A 193 8.20 9.28 3.22
C PHE A 193 7.40 9.24 4.53
N GLY A 194 6.53 8.24 4.70
CA GLY A 194 5.86 7.96 5.97
C GLY A 194 6.84 7.69 7.11
N ALA A 195 7.89 6.91 6.86
CA ALA A 195 8.94 6.65 7.84
C ALA A 195 9.72 7.92 8.22
N PHE A 196 9.99 8.79 7.25
CA PHE A 196 10.63 10.10 7.50
C PHE A 196 9.73 11.00 8.36
N ALA A 197 8.43 11.04 8.06
CA ALA A 197 7.44 11.78 8.85
C ALA A 197 7.36 11.26 10.29
N ALA A 198 7.42 9.95 10.50
CA ALA A 198 7.46 9.34 11.83
C ALA A 198 8.68 9.80 12.63
N TRP A 199 9.86 9.75 12.01
CA TRP A 199 11.09 10.23 12.63
C TRP A 199 11.02 11.71 12.99
N TYR A 200 10.57 12.56 12.08
CA TYR A 200 10.49 14.00 12.30
C TYR A 200 9.54 14.37 13.45
N LEU A 201 8.37 13.74 13.50
CA LEU A 201 7.36 14.00 14.52
C LEU A 201 7.77 13.50 15.90
N VAL A 202 8.39 12.32 15.97
CA VAL A 202 8.91 11.78 17.24
C VAL A 202 10.03 12.68 17.79
N ARG A 203 10.93 13.15 16.94
CA ARG A 203 12.05 14.01 17.35
C ARG A 203 11.58 15.38 17.84
N ASN A 204 10.57 15.96 17.23
CA ASN A 204 10.14 17.34 17.53
C ASN A 204 8.96 17.41 18.51
N ASN A 205 8.54 16.28 19.08
CA ASN A 205 7.41 16.21 20.02
C ASN A 205 6.12 16.86 19.47
N LYS A 206 5.93 16.85 18.14
CA LYS A 206 4.79 17.46 17.47
C LYS A 206 3.68 16.41 17.26
N PRO A 207 2.50 16.60 17.86
CA PRO A 207 1.42 15.60 17.79
C PRO A 207 0.68 15.55 16.43
N LYS A 208 0.81 16.58 15.56
CA LYS A 208 -0.03 16.70 14.37
C LYS A 208 0.66 16.15 13.11
N VAL A 209 0.17 15.01 12.64
CA VAL A 209 0.65 14.29 11.42
C VAL A 209 0.06 14.89 10.13
N CYS A 210 -1.08 15.59 10.22
CA CYS A 210 -1.93 15.91 9.08
C CYS A 210 -1.20 16.67 7.95
N LEU A 211 -0.31 17.60 8.28
CA LEU A 211 0.34 18.48 7.29
C LEU A 211 1.48 17.77 6.53
N LEU A 212 2.20 16.85 7.16
CA LEU A 212 3.33 16.13 6.53
C LEU A 212 2.88 15.00 5.60
N ILE A 213 1.68 14.48 5.81
CA ILE A 213 1.12 13.40 4.97
C ILE A 213 0.42 13.97 3.74
N SER A 214 -0.05 15.23 3.79
CA SER A 214 -0.67 15.88 2.65
C SER A 214 0.32 16.29 1.54
N LEU A 215 1.60 16.46 1.85
CA LEU A 215 2.64 16.81 0.87
C LEU A 215 2.85 15.73 -0.22
N PRO A 216 2.99 14.42 0.09
CA PRO A 216 3.09 13.40 -0.94
C PRO A 216 1.80 13.24 -1.74
N ALA A 217 0.63 13.39 -1.10
CA ALA A 217 -0.64 13.37 -1.82
C ALA A 217 -0.74 14.53 -2.83
N ALA A 218 -0.20 15.71 -2.49
CA ALA A 218 -0.14 16.83 -3.42
C ALA A 218 0.85 16.58 -4.58
N LEU A 219 1.96 15.86 -4.34
CA LEU A 219 2.89 15.47 -5.41
C LEU A 219 2.26 14.45 -6.36
N CYS A 220 1.41 13.54 -5.87
CA CYS A 220 0.69 12.57 -6.70
C CYS A 220 -0.40 13.21 -7.59
N LEU A 221 -0.79 14.49 -7.35
CA LEU A 221 -1.69 15.22 -8.24
C LEU A 221 -1.03 15.57 -9.59
N PHE A 222 0.29 15.47 -9.69
CA PHE A 222 1.05 15.74 -10.92
C PHE A 222 1.41 14.46 -11.71
N PHE A 223 0.99 13.29 -11.23
CA PHE A 223 1.15 11.99 -11.88
C PHE A 223 -0.22 11.36 -12.18
#